data_26c452e491694f77bb116b98e01a5995
#
_entry.id   26c452e491694f77bb116b98e01a5995
#
_cell.length_a   1.000
_cell.length_b   1.000
_cell.length_c   1.000
_cell.angle_alpha   90.00
_cell.angle_beta   90.00
_cell.angle_gamma   90.00
#
_symmetry.space_group_name_H-M   'P 1'
#
loop_
_entity.id
_entity.type
_entity.pdbx_description
1 polymer ?
#
loop_
_entity_poly.entity_id
_entity_poly.type
_entity_poly.pdbx_seq_one_letter_code
_entity_poly.pdbx_strand_id
1 'polypeptide(L)'
;MGLLEFFNRQHLKGRESDSNLRARVKSFETAAGMQTAGPEAFDLSKESESTHKLYGLKRGDTKSFGWQCMVGRRLIERGVRFVELIDGDTRIDYNWDAHANMTNYDRLARNVDHPIAGLLKDLKDRGMMEDTLVVFATEFGRGPFQPTPGVNGRGHHSRVYSSWIAGAGVKGGMVHGQSDELGDNVAKDLVTVHDFQSTILHLLGIDHERLTYRHAGRNFRLTDVHGNVVKQILA
;
A
#
# COMPACT_ATOMS: atom_id res chain seq x y z
N MET A 1 26.87 18.38 4.62
CA MET A 1 25.87 18.60 5.71
C MET A 1 26.22 19.77 6.60
N GLY A 2 27.48 19.92 7.10
CA GLY A 2 27.82 20.93 8.10
C GLY A 2 27.50 22.41 7.80
N LEU A 3 27.71 22.87 6.55
CA LEU A 3 27.43 24.27 6.20
C LEU A 3 25.92 24.55 6.13
N LEU A 4 25.16 23.65 5.53
CA LEU A 4 23.69 23.76 5.44
C LEU A 4 23.06 23.69 6.84
N GLU A 5 23.54 22.81 7.69
CA GLU A 5 23.09 22.69 9.08
C GLU A 5 23.42 23.96 9.88
N PHE A 6 24.58 24.55 9.67
CA PHE A 6 24.96 25.82 10.27
C PHE A 6 23.98 26.94 9.87
N PHE A 7 23.69 27.10 8.58
CA PHE A 7 22.72 28.12 8.11
C PHE A 7 21.30 27.85 8.60
N ASN A 8 20.85 26.60 8.63
CA ASN A 8 19.55 26.24 9.17
C ASN A 8 19.44 26.61 10.66
N ARG A 9 20.47 26.36 11.45
CA ARG A 9 20.51 26.74 12.86
C ARG A 9 20.50 28.27 13.04
N GLN A 10 21.22 29.00 12.19
CA GLN A 10 21.18 30.49 12.23
C GLN A 10 19.79 31.00 11.90
N HIS A 11 19.11 30.40 10.90
CA HIS A 11 17.76 30.77 10.51
C HIS A 11 16.70 30.46 11.58
N LEU A 12 16.92 29.43 12.38
CA LEU A 12 16.06 29.05 13.49
C LEU A 12 16.18 29.96 14.72
N LYS A 13 17.28 30.72 14.86
CA LYS A 13 17.47 31.60 16.01
C LYS A 13 16.36 32.64 16.11
N GLY A 14 15.71 32.72 17.27
CA GLY A 14 14.56 33.61 17.53
C GLY A 14 13.24 33.10 16.92
N ARG A 15 13.23 31.90 16.34
CA ARG A 15 12.07 31.24 15.72
C ARG A 15 11.88 29.81 16.22
N GLU A 16 12.38 29.49 17.39
CA GLU A 16 12.41 28.15 17.95
C GLU A 16 10.99 27.59 18.21
N SER A 17 10.00 28.49 18.38
CA SER A 17 8.60 28.12 18.54
C SER A 17 7.88 27.83 17.23
N ASP A 18 8.47 28.15 16.06
CA ASP A 18 7.88 27.91 14.76
C ASP A 18 8.00 26.42 14.38
N SER A 19 6.91 25.68 14.63
CA SER A 19 6.84 24.26 14.33
C SER A 19 6.90 23.97 12.82
N ASN A 20 6.37 24.86 11.98
CA ASN A 20 6.38 24.68 10.52
C ASN A 20 7.80 24.84 9.96
N LEU A 21 8.57 25.78 10.48
CA LEU A 21 9.96 25.97 10.07
C LEU A 21 10.81 24.75 10.45
N ARG A 22 10.65 24.24 11.68
CA ARG A 22 11.34 23.00 12.10
C ARG A 22 10.96 21.79 11.25
N ALA A 23 9.68 21.60 10.99
CA ALA A 23 9.21 20.53 10.13
C ALA A 23 9.78 20.62 8.71
N ARG A 24 9.88 21.84 8.16
CA ARG A 24 10.48 22.10 6.85
C ARG A 24 11.96 21.78 6.80
N VAL A 25 12.73 22.23 7.80
CA VAL A 25 14.16 21.89 7.91
C VAL A 25 14.35 20.39 7.97
N LYS A 26 13.57 19.69 8.81
CA LYS A 26 13.59 18.21 8.92
C LYS A 26 13.25 17.51 7.60
N SER A 27 12.29 18.02 6.87
CA SER A 27 11.91 17.49 5.56
C SER A 27 13.07 17.59 4.55
N PHE A 28 13.77 18.72 4.49
CA PHE A 28 14.93 18.88 3.62
C PHE A 28 16.12 18.00 4.03
N GLU A 29 16.38 17.84 5.33
CA GLU A 29 17.42 16.93 5.82
C GLU A 29 17.10 15.48 5.45
N THR A 30 15.83 15.08 5.58
CA THR A 30 15.35 13.76 5.16
C THR A 30 15.54 13.57 3.66
N ALA A 31 15.13 14.55 2.83
CA ALA A 31 15.29 14.48 1.38
C ALA A 31 16.76 14.37 0.96
N ALA A 32 17.66 15.13 1.61
CA ALA A 32 19.10 15.04 1.36
C ALA A 32 19.67 13.65 1.72
N GLY A 33 19.22 13.07 2.83
CA GLY A 33 19.57 11.70 3.22
C GLY A 33 19.09 10.67 2.20
N MET A 34 17.86 10.83 1.70
CA MET A 34 17.29 9.96 0.67
C MET A 34 18.07 10.01 -0.65
N GLN A 35 18.58 11.18 -1.06
CA GLN A 35 19.41 11.31 -2.26
C GLN A 35 20.69 10.46 -2.20
N THR A 36 21.24 10.28 -1.01
CA THR A 36 22.45 9.47 -0.80
C THR A 36 22.12 7.97 -0.71
N ALA A 37 21.05 7.61 0.01
CA ALA A 37 20.68 6.21 0.27
C ALA A 37 19.82 5.60 -0.84
N GLY A 38 19.04 6.43 -1.57
CA GLY A 38 18.11 6.00 -2.61
C GLY A 38 18.76 5.16 -3.71
N PRO A 39 19.86 5.64 -4.36
CA PRO A 39 20.48 4.89 -5.46
C PRO A 39 20.83 3.45 -5.10
N GLU A 40 21.28 3.20 -3.88
CA GLU A 40 21.58 1.85 -3.42
C GLU A 40 20.32 0.98 -3.26
N ALA A 41 19.22 1.56 -2.77
CA ALA A 41 17.95 0.83 -2.64
C ALA A 41 17.40 0.39 -4.00
N PHE A 42 17.56 1.22 -5.02
CA PHE A 42 17.09 0.97 -6.38
C PHE A 42 18.06 0.13 -7.24
N ASP A 43 19.30 -0.04 -6.80
CA ASP A 43 20.29 -0.88 -7.50
C ASP A 43 20.07 -2.37 -7.18
N LEU A 44 19.42 -3.07 -8.12
CA LEU A 44 19.16 -4.51 -8.01
C LEU A 44 20.30 -5.37 -8.55
N SER A 45 21.41 -4.81 -9.00
CA SER A 45 22.53 -5.54 -9.61
C SER A 45 23.16 -6.56 -8.68
N LYS A 46 23.11 -6.29 -7.36
CA LYS A 46 23.66 -7.15 -6.30
C LYS A 46 22.70 -8.27 -5.87
N GLU A 47 21.46 -8.26 -6.30
CA GLU A 47 20.50 -9.33 -5.99
C GLU A 47 20.87 -10.60 -6.77
N SER A 48 20.65 -11.75 -6.15
CA SER A 48 20.96 -13.04 -6.75
C SER A 48 20.05 -13.36 -7.95
N GLU A 49 20.49 -14.26 -8.81
CA GLU A 49 19.65 -14.75 -9.92
C GLU A 49 18.38 -15.44 -9.41
N SER A 50 18.49 -16.18 -8.31
CA SER A 50 17.34 -16.80 -7.65
C SER A 50 16.35 -15.78 -7.14
N THR A 51 16.82 -14.65 -6.58
CA THR A 51 15.94 -13.54 -6.16
C THR A 51 15.26 -12.91 -7.36
N HIS A 52 15.97 -12.60 -8.45
CA HIS A 52 15.34 -12.08 -9.66
C HIS A 52 14.26 -13.02 -10.18
N LYS A 53 14.54 -14.32 -10.26
CA LYS A 53 13.57 -15.34 -10.69
C LYS A 53 12.35 -15.41 -9.76
N LEU A 54 12.54 -15.25 -8.45
CA LEU A 54 11.47 -15.27 -7.46
C LEU A 54 10.43 -14.17 -7.72
N TYR A 55 10.86 -12.99 -8.19
CA TYR A 55 9.98 -11.87 -8.54
C TYR A 55 9.57 -11.86 -10.03
N GLY A 56 9.93 -12.89 -10.80
CA GLY A 56 9.66 -12.93 -12.24
C GLY A 56 10.47 -11.90 -13.04
N LEU A 57 11.59 -11.43 -12.50
CA LEU A 57 12.40 -10.35 -13.10
C LEU A 57 13.48 -10.90 -14.03
N LYS A 58 13.68 -10.19 -15.13
CA LYS A 58 14.92 -10.25 -15.92
C LYS A 58 15.90 -9.19 -15.41
N ARG A 59 17.21 -9.47 -15.45
CA ARG A 59 18.22 -8.47 -15.11
C ARG A 59 18.09 -7.25 -16.01
N GLY A 60 18.18 -6.06 -15.41
CA GLY A 60 18.03 -4.79 -16.12
C GLY A 60 16.58 -4.34 -16.34
N ASP A 61 15.59 -5.13 -15.91
CA ASP A 61 14.20 -4.67 -15.89
C ASP A 61 14.01 -3.64 -14.77
N THR A 62 13.47 -2.48 -15.12
CA THR A 62 13.20 -1.36 -14.20
C THR A 62 11.78 -0.82 -14.32
N LYS A 63 10.89 -1.54 -15.03
CA LYS A 63 9.55 -1.06 -15.37
C LYS A 63 8.42 -1.98 -14.94
N SER A 64 8.71 -3.27 -14.67
CA SER A 64 7.69 -4.24 -14.31
C SER A 64 7.21 -4.06 -12.87
N PHE A 65 6.06 -4.62 -12.56
CA PHE A 65 5.55 -4.68 -11.19
C PHE A 65 6.47 -5.52 -10.27
N GLY A 66 7.14 -6.53 -10.84
CA GLY A 66 8.17 -7.29 -10.12
C GLY A 66 9.35 -6.44 -9.66
N TRP A 67 9.79 -5.49 -10.48
CA TRP A 67 10.80 -4.52 -10.07
C TRP A 67 10.30 -3.66 -8.89
N GLN A 68 9.05 -3.15 -8.96
CA GLN A 68 8.46 -2.38 -7.87
C GLN A 68 8.41 -3.22 -6.57
N CYS A 69 7.97 -4.47 -6.64
CA CYS A 69 7.91 -5.38 -5.49
C CYS A 69 9.29 -5.60 -4.86
N MET A 70 10.33 -5.87 -5.65
CA MET A 70 11.69 -6.07 -5.13
C MET A 70 12.27 -4.80 -4.54
N VAL A 71 12.07 -3.64 -5.17
CA VAL A 71 12.47 -2.34 -4.61
C VAL A 71 11.70 -2.06 -3.32
N GLY A 72 10.40 -2.33 -3.29
CA GLY A 72 9.57 -2.18 -2.09
C GLY A 72 10.14 -2.96 -0.89
N ARG A 73 10.48 -4.25 -1.07
CA ARG A 73 11.14 -5.05 -0.05
C ARG A 73 12.45 -4.41 0.43
N ARG A 74 13.30 -3.94 -0.51
CA ARG A 74 14.59 -3.31 -0.17
C ARG A 74 14.44 -1.99 0.57
N LEU A 75 13.37 -1.24 0.29
CA LEU A 75 13.04 -0.02 1.04
C LEU A 75 12.63 -0.35 2.48
N ILE A 76 11.78 -1.37 2.68
CA ILE A 76 11.38 -1.84 4.02
C ILE A 76 12.61 -2.34 4.80
N GLU A 77 13.52 -3.12 4.20
CA GLU A 77 14.77 -3.54 4.82
C GLU A 77 15.63 -2.36 5.33
N ARG A 78 15.48 -1.19 4.70
CA ARG A 78 16.20 0.05 5.08
C ARG A 78 15.42 0.94 6.05
N GLY A 79 14.30 0.43 6.57
CA GLY A 79 13.50 1.14 7.57
C GLY A 79 12.50 2.14 7.01
N VAL A 80 12.20 2.11 5.71
CA VAL A 80 11.06 2.85 5.15
C VAL A 80 9.78 2.22 5.71
N ARG A 81 8.97 3.01 6.39
CA ARG A 81 7.82 2.49 7.14
C ARG A 81 6.58 2.22 6.30
N PHE A 82 6.44 2.90 5.18
CA PHE A 82 5.30 2.75 4.29
C PHE A 82 5.79 2.82 2.85
N VAL A 83 5.42 1.80 2.07
CA VAL A 83 5.71 1.72 0.64
C VAL A 83 4.42 1.38 -0.07
N GLU A 84 4.05 2.18 -1.05
CA GLU A 84 2.90 1.93 -1.93
C GLU A 84 3.41 1.46 -3.28
N LEU A 85 2.88 0.33 -3.74
CA LEU A 85 3.17 -0.25 -5.06
C LEU A 85 1.92 -0.13 -5.90
N ILE A 86 2.03 0.52 -7.05
CA ILE A 86 0.89 0.78 -7.93
C ILE A 86 1.09 0.02 -9.23
N ASP A 87 0.18 -0.92 -9.52
CA ASP A 87 0.09 -1.53 -10.83
C ASP A 87 -0.92 -0.75 -11.67
N GLY A 88 -0.43 0.06 -12.58
CA GLY A 88 -1.24 0.90 -13.44
C GLY A 88 -0.57 1.21 -14.77
N ASP A 89 -1.38 1.50 -15.77
CA ASP A 89 -0.95 1.98 -17.07
C ASP A 89 -1.74 3.26 -17.41
N THR A 90 -1.13 4.20 -18.07
CA THR A 90 -1.79 5.43 -18.52
C THR A 90 -2.78 5.21 -19.67
N ARG A 91 -2.76 4.03 -20.30
CA ARG A 91 -3.66 3.63 -21.37
C ARG A 91 -4.91 2.97 -20.79
N ILE A 92 -6.07 3.57 -20.97
CA ILE A 92 -7.36 3.11 -20.42
C ILE A 92 -7.63 1.63 -20.72
N ASP A 93 -7.42 1.21 -21.98
CA ASP A 93 -7.70 -0.17 -22.41
C ASP A 93 -6.70 -1.22 -21.88
N TYR A 94 -5.65 -0.80 -21.18
CA TYR A 94 -4.60 -1.67 -20.66
C TYR A 94 -4.52 -1.70 -19.13
N ASN A 95 -5.51 -1.11 -18.48
CA ASN A 95 -5.58 -0.96 -17.04
C ASN A 95 -6.69 -1.84 -16.43
N TRP A 96 -6.80 -1.82 -15.10
CA TRP A 96 -7.81 -2.54 -14.32
C TRP A 96 -9.24 -2.01 -14.50
N ASP A 97 -9.42 -0.88 -15.15
CA ASP A 97 -10.73 -0.27 -15.42
C ASP A 97 -11.44 -0.93 -16.62
N ALA A 98 -11.92 -2.15 -16.44
CA ALA A 98 -12.46 -3.01 -17.50
C ALA A 98 -13.98 -2.83 -17.71
N HIS A 99 -14.42 -1.63 -18.03
CA HIS A 99 -15.82 -1.34 -18.34
C HIS A 99 -16.34 -2.04 -19.61
N ALA A 100 -15.50 -2.15 -20.62
CA ALA A 100 -15.87 -2.72 -21.91
C ALA A 100 -15.46 -4.18 -22.08
N ASN A 101 -14.32 -4.58 -21.48
CA ASN A 101 -13.71 -5.87 -21.76
C ASN A 101 -12.96 -6.43 -20.53
N MET A 102 -13.45 -7.53 -19.99
CA MET A 102 -12.80 -8.25 -18.88
C MET A 102 -11.60 -9.12 -19.31
N THR A 103 -11.39 -9.39 -20.60
CA THR A 103 -10.30 -10.27 -21.04
C THR A 103 -8.91 -9.70 -20.73
N ASN A 104 -8.81 -8.38 -20.54
CA ASN A 104 -7.58 -7.74 -20.09
C ASN A 104 -7.12 -8.21 -18.70
N TYR A 105 -8.03 -8.69 -17.85
CA TYR A 105 -7.71 -9.14 -16.50
C TYR A 105 -6.78 -10.37 -16.48
N ASP A 106 -6.86 -11.26 -17.47
CA ASP A 106 -5.92 -12.39 -17.56
C ASP A 106 -4.48 -11.91 -17.64
N ARG A 107 -4.23 -10.88 -18.45
CA ARG A 107 -2.90 -10.28 -18.60
C ARG A 107 -2.48 -9.53 -17.34
N LEU A 108 -3.37 -8.70 -16.80
CA LEU A 108 -3.12 -7.89 -15.60
C LEU A 108 -2.86 -8.78 -14.39
N ALA A 109 -3.68 -9.80 -14.17
CA ALA A 109 -3.50 -10.75 -13.09
C ALA A 109 -2.14 -11.47 -13.18
N ARG A 110 -1.74 -11.92 -14.37
CA ARG A 110 -0.42 -12.56 -14.58
C ARG A 110 0.75 -11.62 -14.30
N ASN A 111 0.57 -10.31 -14.57
CA ASN A 111 1.62 -9.33 -14.31
C ASN A 111 1.89 -9.13 -12.80
N VAL A 112 0.88 -9.29 -11.95
CA VAL A 112 0.99 -9.04 -10.51
C VAL A 112 1.11 -10.31 -9.68
N ASP A 113 0.53 -11.42 -10.11
CA ASP A 113 0.45 -12.69 -9.36
C ASP A 113 1.82 -13.20 -8.93
N HIS A 114 2.70 -13.46 -9.90
CA HIS A 114 4.05 -13.95 -9.61
C HIS A 114 4.88 -12.98 -8.74
N PRO A 115 4.95 -11.66 -9.04
CA PRO A 115 5.65 -10.70 -8.20
C PRO A 115 5.12 -10.60 -6.77
N ILE A 116 3.81 -10.64 -6.57
CA ILE A 116 3.21 -10.62 -5.24
C ILE A 116 3.58 -11.89 -4.47
N ALA A 117 3.45 -13.06 -5.09
CA ALA A 117 3.86 -14.34 -4.49
C ALA A 117 5.36 -14.33 -4.13
N GLY A 118 6.19 -13.75 -5.01
CA GLY A 118 7.62 -13.57 -4.79
C GLY A 118 7.90 -12.64 -3.60
N LEU A 119 7.21 -11.52 -3.50
CA LEU A 119 7.34 -10.59 -2.39
C LEU A 119 6.99 -11.25 -1.05
N LEU A 120 5.83 -11.92 -0.97
CA LEU A 120 5.39 -12.59 0.25
C LEU A 120 6.38 -13.69 0.68
N LYS A 121 6.87 -14.47 -0.29
CA LYS A 121 7.85 -15.50 -0.02
C LYS A 121 9.19 -14.92 0.45
N ASP A 122 9.70 -13.88 -0.20
CA ASP A 122 10.97 -13.24 0.14
C ASP A 122 10.91 -12.60 1.54
N LEU A 123 9.82 -11.91 1.87
CA LEU A 123 9.58 -11.38 3.21
C LEU A 123 9.56 -12.49 4.27
N LYS A 124 8.91 -13.60 3.97
CA LYS A 124 8.86 -14.78 4.87
C LYS A 124 10.23 -15.41 5.04
N ASP A 125 10.94 -15.67 3.95
CA ASP A 125 12.26 -16.33 3.98
C ASP A 125 13.31 -15.47 4.73
N ARG A 126 13.13 -14.15 4.75
CA ARG A 126 13.98 -13.20 5.48
C ARG A 126 13.54 -12.92 6.92
N GLY A 127 12.44 -13.53 7.37
CA GLY A 127 11.88 -13.28 8.71
C GLY A 127 11.24 -11.90 8.86
N MET A 128 10.95 -11.21 7.77
CA MET A 128 10.38 -9.85 7.78
C MET A 128 8.85 -9.84 7.90
N MET A 129 8.17 -10.96 7.68
CA MET A 129 6.69 -11.03 7.75
C MET A 129 6.14 -10.76 9.14
N GLU A 130 6.93 -10.93 10.18
CA GLU A 130 6.51 -10.68 11.57
C GLU A 130 6.35 -9.17 11.85
N ASP A 131 7.12 -8.32 11.15
CA ASP A 131 7.16 -6.88 11.33
C ASP A 131 6.65 -6.10 10.11
N THR A 132 6.19 -6.80 9.06
CA THR A 132 5.72 -6.18 7.83
C THR A 132 4.28 -6.58 7.56
N LEU A 133 3.41 -5.58 7.42
CA LEU A 133 2.04 -5.76 6.96
C LEU A 133 2.00 -5.56 5.44
N VAL A 134 1.55 -6.57 4.72
CA VAL A 134 1.27 -6.47 3.28
C VAL A 134 -0.23 -6.33 3.07
N VAL A 135 -0.63 -5.27 2.41
CA VAL A 135 -2.03 -4.94 2.15
C VAL A 135 -2.27 -4.89 0.65
N PHE A 136 -3.22 -5.67 0.17
CA PHE A 136 -3.76 -5.56 -1.17
C PHE A 136 -5.15 -4.93 -1.07
N ALA A 137 -5.32 -3.78 -1.68
CA ALA A 137 -6.58 -3.05 -1.66
C ALA A 137 -6.89 -2.46 -3.04
N THR A 138 -8.17 -2.23 -3.26
CA THR A 138 -8.71 -1.49 -4.39
C THR A 138 -9.74 -0.49 -3.86
N GLU A 139 -10.08 0.50 -4.65
CA GLU A 139 -11.02 1.57 -4.27
C GLU A 139 -12.47 1.09 -4.22
N PHE A 140 -12.83 0.12 -5.06
CA PHE A 140 -14.13 -0.56 -5.13
C PHE A 140 -14.01 -1.87 -5.92
N GLY A 141 -15.07 -2.64 -6.00
CA GLY A 141 -15.16 -3.88 -6.79
C GLY A 141 -15.73 -3.69 -8.17
N ARG A 142 -15.97 -4.80 -8.83
CA ARG A 142 -16.69 -4.87 -10.11
C ARG A 142 -18.03 -5.57 -9.92
N GLY A 143 -19.08 -5.00 -10.51
CA GLY A 143 -20.43 -5.52 -10.40
C GLY A 143 -20.58 -6.93 -10.96
N PRO A 144 -21.49 -7.75 -10.43
CA PRO A 144 -21.71 -9.11 -10.90
C PRO A 144 -22.39 -9.17 -12.27
N PHE A 145 -22.99 -8.06 -12.71
CA PHE A 145 -23.76 -7.99 -13.95
C PHE A 145 -23.06 -7.14 -15.01
N GLN A 146 -23.36 -7.44 -16.27
CA GLN A 146 -22.92 -6.61 -17.40
C GLN A 146 -23.62 -5.25 -17.34
N PRO A 147 -22.89 -4.13 -17.50
CA PRO A 147 -23.48 -2.78 -17.46
C PRO A 147 -24.37 -2.52 -18.68
N THR A 148 -24.07 -3.17 -19.81
CA THR A 148 -24.82 -3.04 -21.07
C THR A 148 -24.86 -4.41 -21.76
N PRO A 149 -26.01 -4.82 -22.31
CA PRO A 149 -26.12 -6.08 -23.06
C PRO A 149 -25.09 -6.15 -24.19
N GLY A 150 -24.39 -7.30 -24.31
CA GLY A 150 -23.39 -7.55 -25.33
C GLY A 150 -21.98 -7.01 -25.01
N VAL A 151 -21.79 -6.30 -23.90
CA VAL A 151 -20.49 -5.81 -23.43
C VAL A 151 -19.94 -6.77 -22.38
N ASN A 152 -18.73 -7.31 -22.60
CA ASN A 152 -18.07 -8.22 -21.64
C ASN A 152 -17.36 -7.48 -20.50
N GLY A 153 -17.73 -6.26 -20.19
CA GLY A 153 -17.18 -5.47 -19.10
C GLY A 153 -18.01 -5.54 -17.82
N ARG A 154 -17.55 -4.86 -16.80
CA ARG A 154 -18.24 -4.71 -15.52
C ARG A 154 -18.16 -3.27 -15.02
N GLY A 155 -19.28 -2.77 -14.53
CA GLY A 155 -19.34 -1.46 -13.86
C GLY A 155 -18.69 -1.47 -12.49
N HIS A 156 -18.54 -0.29 -11.92
CA HIS A 156 -18.06 -0.12 -10.54
C HIS A 156 -19.05 -0.72 -9.54
N HIS A 157 -18.54 -1.29 -8.46
CA HIS A 157 -19.36 -1.88 -7.40
C HIS A 157 -18.85 -1.43 -6.03
N SER A 158 -19.51 -0.41 -5.47
CA SER A 158 -19.11 0.19 -4.19
C SER A 158 -19.59 -0.58 -2.96
N ARG A 159 -20.55 -1.51 -3.13
CA ARG A 159 -21.18 -2.23 -2.00
C ARG A 159 -20.41 -3.47 -1.58
N VAL A 160 -19.79 -4.17 -2.52
CA VAL A 160 -19.06 -5.42 -2.26
C VAL A 160 -17.77 -5.47 -3.06
N TYR A 161 -16.70 -5.73 -2.38
CA TYR A 161 -15.40 -6.06 -2.98
C TYR A 161 -14.52 -6.77 -1.94
N SER A 162 -13.43 -7.36 -2.40
CA SER A 162 -12.51 -8.09 -1.55
C SER A 162 -11.15 -7.43 -1.52
N SER A 163 -10.56 -7.37 -0.34
CA SER A 163 -9.17 -7.02 -0.11
C SER A 163 -8.51 -8.16 0.66
N TRP A 164 -7.19 -8.20 0.70
CA TRP A 164 -6.50 -9.13 1.60
C TRP A 164 -5.34 -8.43 2.31
N ILE A 165 -5.02 -8.96 3.48
CA ILE A 165 -3.88 -8.52 4.27
C ILE A 165 -3.09 -9.74 4.74
N ALA A 166 -1.77 -9.58 4.88
CA ALA A 166 -0.89 -10.64 5.35
C ALA A 166 0.26 -10.05 6.16
N GLY A 167 0.79 -10.82 7.09
CA GLY A 167 1.94 -10.43 7.91
C GLY A 167 1.56 -9.94 9.29
N ALA A 168 2.37 -9.09 9.85
CA ALA A 168 2.40 -8.63 11.23
C ALA A 168 1.05 -8.57 11.95
N GLY A 169 0.83 -9.49 12.90
CA GLY A 169 -0.36 -9.49 13.76
C GLY A 169 -1.66 -9.95 13.11
N VAL A 170 -1.64 -10.49 11.89
CA VAL A 170 -2.82 -10.96 11.16
C VAL A 170 -2.91 -12.48 11.21
N LYS A 171 -4.10 -13.03 11.47
CA LYS A 171 -4.38 -14.45 11.33
C LYS A 171 -4.33 -14.85 9.86
N GLY A 172 -3.42 -15.75 9.51
CA GLY A 172 -3.34 -16.28 8.15
C GLY A 172 -4.37 -17.37 7.87
N GLY A 173 -4.69 -17.58 6.57
CA GLY A 173 -5.48 -18.71 6.11
C GLY A 173 -6.97 -18.63 6.41
N MET A 174 -7.52 -17.44 6.66
CA MET A 174 -8.93 -17.24 6.92
C MET A 174 -9.58 -16.29 5.92
N VAL A 175 -10.89 -16.41 5.80
CA VAL A 175 -11.75 -15.43 5.10
C VAL A 175 -12.67 -14.80 6.14
N HIS A 176 -12.80 -13.48 6.11
CA HIS A 176 -13.71 -12.71 6.96
C HIS A 176 -14.69 -11.95 6.09
N GLY A 177 -15.96 -12.07 6.40
CA GLY A 177 -17.04 -11.51 5.59
C GLY A 177 -17.53 -12.43 4.47
N GLN A 178 -18.73 -12.16 4.00
CA GLN A 178 -19.37 -12.91 2.92
C GLN A 178 -20.35 -12.02 2.16
N SER A 179 -20.37 -12.12 0.85
CA SER A 179 -21.43 -11.54 0.01
C SER A 179 -22.67 -12.42 0.00
N ASP A 180 -23.77 -11.87 -0.49
CA ASP A 180 -24.94 -12.64 -0.89
C ASP A 180 -24.61 -13.55 -2.11
N GLU A 181 -25.56 -14.39 -2.49
CA GLU A 181 -25.38 -15.36 -3.58
C GLU A 181 -25.13 -14.72 -4.95
N LEU A 182 -25.55 -13.48 -5.12
CA LEU A 182 -25.36 -12.73 -6.36
C LEU A 182 -24.07 -11.89 -6.34
N GLY A 183 -23.40 -11.75 -5.18
CA GLY A 183 -22.29 -10.85 -5.02
C GLY A 183 -22.66 -9.36 -5.09
N ASP A 184 -23.93 -9.03 -4.78
CA ASP A 184 -24.44 -7.66 -4.88
C ASP A 184 -24.43 -6.90 -3.55
N ASN A 185 -24.59 -7.60 -2.43
CA ASN A 185 -24.55 -7.00 -1.10
C ASN A 185 -23.72 -7.83 -0.13
N VAL A 186 -23.25 -7.21 0.95
CA VAL A 186 -22.62 -7.94 2.06
C VAL A 186 -23.72 -8.65 2.85
N ALA A 187 -23.61 -9.97 3.00
CA ALA A 187 -24.54 -10.80 3.76
C ALA A 187 -24.07 -11.04 5.19
N LYS A 188 -22.77 -11.06 5.43
CA LYS A 188 -22.20 -11.38 6.74
C LYS A 188 -20.89 -10.63 6.99
N ASP A 189 -20.68 -10.24 8.24
CA ASP A 189 -19.45 -9.66 8.76
C ASP A 189 -18.94 -8.49 7.89
N LEU A 190 -19.78 -7.47 7.71
CA LEU A 190 -19.46 -6.27 6.96
C LEU A 190 -18.22 -5.59 7.53
N VAL A 191 -17.27 -5.29 6.66
CA VAL A 191 -16.11 -4.42 6.94
C VAL A 191 -16.22 -3.19 6.06
N THR A 192 -16.43 -2.04 6.66
CA THR A 192 -16.42 -0.77 5.91
C THR A 192 -15.00 -0.32 5.59
N VAL A 193 -14.84 0.63 4.67
CA VAL A 193 -13.53 1.24 4.38
C VAL A 193 -12.91 1.83 5.66
N HIS A 194 -13.74 2.44 6.52
CA HIS A 194 -13.27 3.00 7.79
C HIS A 194 -12.78 1.91 8.75
N ASP A 195 -13.47 0.76 8.82
CA ASP A 195 -13.05 -0.38 9.65
C ASP A 195 -11.75 -1.00 9.14
N PHE A 196 -11.61 -1.10 7.82
CA PHE A 196 -10.38 -1.58 7.19
C PHE A 196 -9.19 -0.66 7.51
N GLN A 197 -9.35 0.65 7.34
CA GLN A 197 -8.31 1.63 7.64
C GLN A 197 -7.98 1.68 9.13
N SER A 198 -8.98 1.62 10.03
CA SER A 198 -8.73 1.59 11.49
C SER A 198 -7.98 0.32 11.90
N THR A 199 -8.24 -0.80 11.23
CA THR A 199 -7.53 -2.06 11.47
C THR A 199 -6.07 -1.99 11.02
N ILE A 200 -5.80 -1.40 9.86
CA ILE A 200 -4.42 -1.15 9.40
C ILE A 200 -3.68 -0.24 10.39
N LEU A 201 -4.29 0.87 10.81
CA LEU A 201 -3.69 1.77 11.79
C LEU A 201 -3.39 1.06 13.11
N HIS A 202 -4.33 0.23 13.59
CA HIS A 202 -4.13 -0.57 14.80
C HIS A 202 -2.93 -1.52 14.67
N LEU A 203 -2.80 -2.23 13.55
CA LEU A 203 -1.67 -3.14 13.27
C LEU A 203 -0.33 -2.38 13.18
N LEU A 204 -0.35 -1.10 12.78
CA LEU A 204 0.80 -0.20 12.83
C LEU A 204 1.09 0.37 14.24
N GLY A 205 0.32 -0.03 15.27
CA GLY A 205 0.45 0.48 16.64
C GLY A 205 -0.12 1.88 16.82
N ILE A 206 -0.96 2.35 15.91
CA ILE A 206 -1.55 3.68 15.92
C ILE A 206 -3.00 3.59 16.37
N ASP A 207 -3.34 4.32 17.42
CA ASP A 207 -4.72 4.53 17.82
C ASP A 207 -5.39 5.54 16.87
N HIS A 208 -6.31 5.07 16.03
CA HIS A 208 -6.96 5.87 15.00
C HIS A 208 -7.89 6.95 15.59
N GLU A 209 -8.36 6.80 16.84
CA GLU A 209 -9.20 7.80 17.49
C GLU A 209 -8.36 8.94 18.07
N ARG A 210 -7.14 8.67 18.48
CA ARG A 210 -6.19 9.65 19.01
C ARG A 210 -5.38 10.34 17.93
N LEU A 211 -5.22 9.70 16.78
CA LEU A 211 -4.54 10.29 15.62
C LEU A 211 -5.44 11.34 14.98
N THR A 212 -5.23 12.59 15.35
CA THR A 212 -6.04 13.69 14.85
C THR A 212 -5.21 14.73 14.10
N TYR A 213 -5.84 15.35 13.11
CA TYR A 213 -5.34 16.50 12.38
C TYR A 213 -6.21 17.71 12.67
N ARG A 214 -5.61 18.81 13.16
CA ARG A 214 -6.34 20.05 13.45
C ARG A 214 -6.45 20.92 12.21
N HIS A 215 -7.68 21.19 11.78
CA HIS A 215 -8.00 22.09 10.69
C HIS A 215 -9.21 22.96 11.03
N ALA A 216 -9.13 24.26 10.72
CA ALA A 216 -10.19 25.22 10.97
C ALA A 216 -10.80 25.15 12.40
N GLY A 217 -9.95 24.94 13.42
CA GLY A 217 -10.36 24.88 14.83
C GLY A 217 -10.91 23.52 15.29
N ARG A 218 -11.15 22.56 14.40
CA ARG A 218 -11.63 21.20 14.70
C ARG A 218 -10.52 20.15 14.53
N ASN A 219 -10.53 19.14 15.40
CA ASN A 219 -9.69 17.94 15.25
C ASN A 219 -10.44 16.90 14.39
N PHE A 220 -9.83 16.49 13.29
CA PHE A 220 -10.33 15.44 12.39
C PHE A 220 -9.51 14.17 12.59
N ARG A 221 -10.15 13.01 12.64
CA ARG A 221 -9.52 11.71 12.54
C ARG A 221 -9.43 11.29 11.07
N LEU A 222 -8.49 10.43 10.71
CA LEU A 222 -8.40 9.85 9.36
C LEU A 222 -9.60 8.96 9.04
N THR A 223 -10.22 8.38 10.06
CA THR A 223 -11.42 7.54 9.97
C THR A 223 -12.73 8.31 10.23
N ASP A 224 -12.67 9.64 10.28
CA ASP A 224 -13.75 10.55 10.67
C ASP A 224 -14.39 10.11 12.00
N VAL A 225 -15.71 9.98 12.07
CA VAL A 225 -16.43 9.51 13.28
C VAL A 225 -16.67 7.99 13.27
N HIS A 226 -16.13 7.28 12.30
CA HIS A 226 -16.34 5.86 12.05
C HIS A 226 -15.07 5.05 12.34
N GLY A 227 -15.11 3.77 12.02
CA GLY A 227 -13.99 2.84 12.08
C GLY A 227 -13.97 2.02 13.36
N ASN A 228 -14.13 0.71 13.18
CA ASN A 228 -13.95 -0.28 14.22
C ASN A 228 -12.81 -1.21 13.83
N VAL A 229 -11.92 -1.50 14.75
CA VAL A 229 -10.87 -2.50 14.51
C VAL A 229 -11.50 -3.88 14.38
N VAL A 230 -11.25 -4.55 13.28
CA VAL A 230 -11.76 -5.90 12.97
C VAL A 230 -10.95 -6.94 13.76
N LYS A 231 -11.26 -7.10 15.04
CA LYS A 231 -10.50 -7.95 15.97
C LYS A 231 -10.48 -9.43 15.60
N GLN A 232 -11.46 -9.89 14.83
CA GLN A 232 -11.59 -11.29 14.41
C GLN A 232 -10.43 -11.77 13.54
N ILE A 233 -9.79 -10.86 12.80
CA ILE A 233 -8.67 -11.16 11.92
C ILE A 233 -7.29 -10.95 12.59
N LEU A 234 -7.25 -10.48 13.82
CA LEU A 234 -5.99 -10.28 14.56
C LEU A 234 -5.53 -11.58 15.23
N ALA A 235 -4.19 -11.83 15.21
CA ALA A 235 -3.54 -12.99 15.79
C ALA A 235 -3.49 -12.93 17.33
#